data_a61d3fd1a59438c281cf4f3284b77eff
#
_entry.id   a61d3fd1a59438c281cf4f3284b77eff
#
_cell.length_a   1.000
_cell.length_b   1.000
_cell.length_c   1.000
_cell.angle_alpha   90.00
_cell.angle_beta   90.00
_cell.angle_gamma   90.00
#
_symmetry.space_group_name_H-M   'P 1'
#
loop_
_entity.id
_entity.type
_entity.pdbx_description
1 polymer ?
#
loop_
_entity_poly.entity_id
_entity_poly.type
_entity_poly.pdbx_seq_one_letter_code
_entity_poly.pdbx_strand_id
1 'polypeptide(L)'
;GLVEASGASVASELGDEFERVLEPIYERHAGTKIVPLLDISGDPSTMRHPEHLWALASIDRVRVSDWIPVEVKFTCGDRAHYFQGREEFCSWCKRRENLHWGFDIDSIPDDVRCQVQWQLFVTGAPWAHVARLWLARGGPELKIYTIQRSEEDITFLFGKASKFWHDHVLTKVAPDPDASEDSELCERLSAPKVLQGIIEAPIGTVELVNEYLDGARLIREGTEKKESAANWLRRYCGSAEGLRGIGYMVTNKARKDGVRVLSVRKK
;
A
#
# COMPACT_ATOMS: atom_id res chain seq x y z
N GLY A 1 -0.43 21.05 -16.66
CA GLY A 1 0.67 21.37 -15.78
C GLY A 1 1.01 20.16 -14.94
N LEU A 2 2.27 19.74 -14.97
CA LEU A 2 2.74 18.67 -14.11
C LEU A 2 2.76 19.19 -12.68
N VAL A 3 2.29 18.38 -11.74
CA VAL A 3 2.43 18.67 -10.31
C VAL A 3 3.93 18.64 -10.00
N GLU A 4 4.44 19.67 -9.33
CA GLU A 4 5.82 19.66 -8.84
C GLU A 4 6.02 18.44 -7.94
N ALA A 5 7.09 17.70 -8.17
CA ALA A 5 7.43 16.57 -7.33
C ALA A 5 7.55 17.05 -5.89
N SER A 6 6.82 16.45 -4.97
CA SER A 6 7.05 16.67 -3.54
C SER A 6 8.47 16.20 -3.25
N GLY A 7 9.24 16.98 -2.49
CA GLY A 7 10.59 16.58 -2.05
C GLY A 7 10.56 15.19 -1.43
N ALA A 8 11.69 14.48 -1.48
CA ALA A 8 11.83 13.14 -0.89
C ALA A 8 11.37 13.16 0.57
N SER A 9 10.52 12.21 0.95
CA SER A 9 10.12 12.06 2.34
C SER A 9 11.27 11.41 3.13
N VAL A 10 11.33 11.65 4.44
CA VAL A 10 12.29 10.97 5.33
C VAL A 10 12.22 9.44 5.16
N ALA A 11 11.04 8.90 4.89
CA ALA A 11 10.86 7.47 4.62
C ALA A 11 11.52 7.02 3.31
N SER A 12 11.49 7.86 2.27
CA SER A 12 12.18 7.59 1.00
C SER A 12 13.70 7.65 1.18
N GLU A 13 14.21 8.70 1.85
CA GLU A 13 15.64 8.84 2.12
C GLU A 13 16.19 7.66 2.94
N LEU A 14 15.44 7.21 3.96
CA LEU A 14 15.79 6.01 4.72
C LEU A 14 15.77 4.75 3.85
N GLY A 15 14.83 4.63 2.91
CA GLY A 15 14.77 3.53 1.96
C GLY A 15 16.08 3.38 1.19
N ASP A 16 16.55 4.47 0.59
CA ASP A 16 17.78 4.51 -0.21
C ASP A 16 19.03 4.12 0.61
N GLU A 17 19.11 4.58 1.87
CA GLU A 17 20.20 4.19 2.76
C GLU A 17 20.12 2.70 3.18
N PHE A 18 18.94 2.18 3.40
CA PHE A 18 18.77 0.76 3.73
C PHE A 18 19.11 -0.18 2.58
N GLU A 19 18.93 0.24 1.33
CA GLU A 19 19.39 -0.53 0.18
C GLU A 19 20.90 -0.75 0.22
N ARG A 20 21.69 0.29 0.54
CA ARG A 20 23.15 0.18 0.68
C ARG A 20 23.56 -0.70 1.85
N VAL A 21 22.87 -0.59 2.98
CA VAL A 21 23.13 -1.43 4.17
C VAL A 21 22.83 -2.91 3.89
N LEU A 22 21.83 -3.18 3.05
CA LEU A 22 21.41 -4.54 2.73
C LEU A 22 22.42 -5.27 1.83
N GLU A 23 23.14 -4.57 0.94
CA GLU A 23 24.10 -5.20 0.00
C GLU A 23 25.06 -6.19 0.67
N PRO A 24 25.89 -5.80 1.66
CA PRO A 24 26.82 -6.73 2.30
C PRO A 24 26.14 -7.82 3.13
N ILE A 25 24.92 -7.58 3.59
CA ILE A 25 24.14 -8.57 4.32
C ILE A 25 23.61 -9.62 3.34
N TYR A 26 23.05 -9.17 2.23
CA TYR A 26 22.56 -10.04 1.16
C TYR A 26 23.69 -10.93 0.60
N GLU A 27 24.86 -10.33 0.31
CA GLU A 27 26.03 -11.06 -0.25
C GLU A 27 26.46 -12.21 0.65
N ARG A 28 26.49 -12.02 1.98
CA ARG A 28 26.82 -13.08 2.94
C ARG A 28 25.79 -14.21 2.97
N HIS A 29 24.51 -13.90 2.73
CA HIS A 29 23.44 -14.90 2.78
C HIS A 29 23.22 -15.60 1.44
N ALA A 30 23.33 -14.88 0.34
CA ALA A 30 23.09 -15.38 -1.00
C ALA A 30 24.34 -15.91 -1.72
N GLY A 31 25.54 -15.65 -1.16
CA GLY A 31 26.80 -16.08 -1.72
C GLY A 31 27.17 -15.39 -3.05
N THR A 32 26.54 -14.28 -3.37
CA THR A 32 26.77 -13.52 -4.61
C THR A 32 26.60 -12.04 -4.38
N LYS A 33 27.38 -11.23 -5.13
CA LYS A 33 27.30 -9.78 -5.07
C LYS A 33 26.06 -9.25 -5.77
N ILE A 34 25.57 -8.13 -5.23
CA ILE A 34 24.59 -7.30 -5.89
C ILE A 34 25.16 -5.90 -6.09
N VAL A 35 24.74 -5.24 -7.14
CA VAL A 35 25.16 -3.88 -7.49
C VAL A 35 23.97 -3.05 -7.93
N PRO A 36 23.97 -1.73 -7.71
CA PRO A 36 22.95 -0.86 -8.27
C PRO A 36 23.05 -0.85 -9.79
N LEU A 37 21.93 -0.71 -10.46
CA LEU A 37 21.89 -0.46 -11.88
C LEU A 37 22.03 1.05 -12.09
N LEU A 38 23.19 1.47 -12.61
CA LEU A 38 23.51 2.87 -12.85
C LEU A 38 23.57 3.17 -14.34
N ASP A 39 23.21 4.38 -14.71
CA ASP A 39 23.46 4.90 -16.07
C ASP A 39 24.93 5.34 -16.26
N ILE A 40 25.25 5.88 -17.43
CA ILE A 40 26.61 6.34 -17.75
C ILE A 40 27.06 7.54 -16.92
N SER A 41 26.15 8.23 -16.25
CA SER A 41 26.44 9.37 -15.36
C SER A 41 26.64 8.91 -13.91
N GLY A 42 26.35 7.64 -13.61
CA GLY A 42 26.41 7.08 -12.27
C GLY A 42 25.12 7.26 -11.47
N ASP A 43 24.04 7.68 -12.12
CA ASP A 43 22.72 7.83 -11.50
C ASP A 43 21.90 6.53 -11.60
N PRO A 44 20.94 6.27 -10.68
CA PRO A 44 20.07 5.12 -10.75
C PRO A 44 19.38 5.01 -12.11
N SER A 45 19.55 3.86 -12.76
CA SER A 45 19.05 3.65 -14.11
C SER A 45 17.65 3.05 -14.12
N THR A 46 16.80 3.56 -15.00
CA THR A 46 15.49 2.98 -15.30
C THR A 46 15.60 2.14 -16.58
N MET A 47 15.28 0.86 -16.47
CA MET A 47 15.25 -0.04 -17.62
C MET A 47 14.00 0.18 -18.46
N ARG A 48 14.16 -0.03 -19.77
CA ARG A 48 13.09 0.09 -20.76
C ARG A 48 12.89 -1.24 -21.47
N HIS A 49 11.63 -1.67 -21.61
CA HIS A 49 11.31 -2.86 -22.39
C HIS A 49 11.73 -2.67 -23.86
N PRO A 50 12.40 -3.66 -24.49
CA PRO A 50 12.94 -3.50 -25.84
C PRO A 50 11.88 -3.27 -26.93
N GLU A 51 10.70 -3.84 -26.80
CA GLU A 51 9.62 -3.71 -27.78
C GLU A 51 8.55 -2.70 -27.36
N HIS A 52 8.31 -2.56 -26.05
CA HIS A 52 7.30 -1.64 -25.50
C HIS A 52 7.98 -0.45 -24.83
N LEU A 53 8.45 0.50 -25.63
CA LEU A 53 9.30 1.61 -25.18
C LEU A 53 8.70 2.51 -24.09
N TRP A 54 7.41 2.44 -23.88
CA TRP A 54 6.71 3.13 -22.78
C TRP A 54 6.78 2.37 -21.45
N ALA A 55 7.05 1.06 -21.51
CA ALA A 55 7.14 0.23 -20.32
C ALA A 55 8.52 0.37 -19.69
N LEU A 56 8.57 0.94 -18.51
CA LEU A 56 9.77 1.26 -17.76
C LEU A 56 9.73 0.55 -16.40
N ALA A 57 10.91 0.18 -15.88
CA ALA A 57 11.07 -0.33 -14.54
C ALA A 57 12.35 0.18 -13.90
N SER A 58 12.28 0.67 -12.68
CA SER A 58 13.44 0.89 -11.82
C SER A 58 13.80 -0.40 -11.12
N ILE A 59 15.07 -0.73 -11.09
CA ILE A 59 15.62 -1.94 -10.47
C ILE A 59 16.55 -1.51 -9.36
N ASP A 60 16.26 -1.87 -8.12
CA ASP A 60 17.07 -1.45 -6.98
C ASP A 60 18.48 -2.00 -7.08
N ARG A 61 18.61 -3.32 -7.35
CA ARG A 61 19.90 -4.00 -7.51
C ARG A 61 19.80 -5.10 -8.55
N VAL A 62 20.96 -5.48 -9.10
CA VAL A 62 21.10 -6.68 -9.94
C VAL A 62 22.17 -7.58 -9.35
N ARG A 63 21.96 -8.89 -9.47
CA ARG A 63 22.97 -9.89 -9.10
C ARG A 63 24.08 -9.95 -10.14
N VAL A 64 25.33 -9.93 -9.68
CA VAL A 64 26.49 -9.94 -10.59
C VAL A 64 26.65 -11.28 -11.30
N SER A 65 26.23 -12.38 -10.67
CA SER A 65 26.41 -13.74 -11.21
C SER A 65 25.54 -14.04 -12.44
N ASP A 66 24.35 -13.48 -12.53
CA ASP A 66 23.34 -13.88 -13.53
C ASP A 66 22.41 -12.73 -13.98
N TRP A 67 22.68 -11.53 -13.52
CA TRP A 67 21.99 -10.29 -13.92
C TRP A 67 20.49 -10.28 -13.64
N ILE A 68 20.05 -11.06 -12.65
CA ILE A 68 18.65 -11.02 -12.25
C ILE A 68 18.34 -9.84 -11.32
N PRO A 69 17.12 -9.30 -11.39
CA PRO A 69 16.67 -8.24 -10.50
C PRO A 69 16.65 -8.67 -9.03
N VAL A 70 16.99 -7.75 -8.15
CA VAL A 70 16.82 -7.88 -6.70
C VAL A 70 16.08 -6.64 -6.22
N GLU A 71 14.83 -6.83 -5.86
CA GLU A 71 14.00 -5.81 -5.21
C GLU A 71 14.32 -5.77 -3.72
N VAL A 72 14.59 -4.60 -3.18
CA VAL A 72 14.91 -4.40 -1.77
C VAL A 72 13.70 -3.87 -1.02
N LYS A 73 13.34 -4.50 0.08
CA LYS A 73 12.27 -4.04 0.95
C LYS A 73 12.74 -3.92 2.39
N PHE A 74 12.51 -2.76 2.96
CA PHE A 74 12.73 -2.50 4.37
C PHE A 74 11.39 -2.44 5.10
N THR A 75 11.26 -3.17 6.20
CA THR A 75 10.06 -3.16 7.02
C THR A 75 10.42 -3.11 8.49
N CYS A 76 9.68 -2.32 9.26
CA CYS A 76 9.81 -2.25 10.72
C CYS A 76 8.46 -2.55 11.38
N GLY A 77 8.50 -3.10 12.59
CA GLY A 77 7.31 -3.39 13.38
C GLY A 77 7.30 -4.79 13.98
N ASP A 78 6.34 -5.05 14.85
CA ASP A 78 6.15 -6.37 15.45
C ASP A 78 5.76 -7.41 14.40
N ARG A 79 6.18 -8.66 14.62
CA ARG A 79 5.90 -9.84 13.77
C ARG A 79 4.42 -10.07 13.47
N ALA A 80 3.53 -9.39 14.14
CA ALA A 80 2.14 -9.73 14.17
C ALA A 80 1.25 -8.58 13.73
N HIS A 81 1.18 -8.34 12.45
CA HIS A 81 -0.12 -8.04 11.88
C HIS A 81 -0.87 -9.38 11.83
N TYR A 82 -1.30 -9.85 13.02
CA TYR A 82 -2.09 -11.07 13.09
C TYR A 82 -3.46 -10.80 12.51
N PHE A 83 -3.73 -11.38 11.35
CA PHE A 83 -5.10 -11.63 10.92
C PHE A 83 -5.65 -12.76 11.80
N GLN A 84 -6.29 -12.38 12.90
CA GLN A 84 -7.10 -13.31 13.66
C GLN A 84 -8.49 -13.39 13.00
N GLY A 85 -8.65 -14.38 12.10
CA GLY A 85 -9.93 -14.65 11.48
C GLY A 85 -10.18 -13.88 10.17
N ARG A 86 -11.39 -14.00 9.64
CA ARG A 86 -11.87 -13.57 8.32
C ARG A 86 -12.01 -12.04 8.15
N GLU A 87 -11.08 -11.25 8.66
CA GLU A 87 -11.11 -9.80 8.45
C GLU A 87 -10.40 -9.47 7.13
N GLU A 88 -11.10 -8.86 6.20
CA GLU A 88 -10.54 -8.39 4.92
C GLU A 88 -9.47 -7.31 5.10
N PHE A 89 -9.44 -6.67 6.27
CA PHE A 89 -8.54 -5.56 6.58
C PHE A 89 -7.81 -5.78 7.91
N CYS A 90 -6.54 -5.42 7.94
CA CYS A 90 -5.77 -5.41 9.17
C CYS A 90 -6.37 -4.42 10.18
N SER A 91 -6.61 -4.87 11.40
CA SER A 91 -7.16 -4.03 12.47
C SER A 91 -6.25 -2.87 12.85
N TRP A 92 -4.96 -3.00 12.62
CA TRP A 92 -3.94 -2.00 12.95
C TRP A 92 -3.75 -0.96 11.84
N CYS A 93 -3.30 -1.37 10.65
CA CYS A 93 -2.92 -0.45 9.57
C CYS A 93 -4.03 -0.25 8.54
N LYS A 94 -5.17 -0.96 8.66
CA LYS A 94 -6.32 -0.91 7.75
C LYS A 94 -6.04 -1.37 6.31
N ARG A 95 -4.86 -1.92 6.02
CA ARG A 95 -4.56 -2.51 4.71
C ARG A 95 -5.26 -3.87 4.55
N ARG A 96 -5.56 -4.24 3.32
CA ARG A 96 -6.10 -5.56 3.00
C ARG A 96 -5.09 -6.67 3.32
N GLU A 97 -5.57 -7.88 3.59
CA GLU A 97 -4.73 -9.03 3.96
C GLU A 97 -3.65 -9.31 2.92
N ASN A 98 -4.01 -9.32 1.65
CA ASN A 98 -3.10 -9.57 0.53
C ASN A 98 -2.00 -8.50 0.33
N LEU A 99 -2.07 -7.38 1.05
CA LEU A 99 -1.05 -6.33 1.07
C LEU A 99 -0.11 -6.43 2.28
N HIS A 100 -0.11 -7.57 2.97
CA HIS A 100 0.76 -7.81 4.11
C HIS A 100 1.81 -8.89 3.84
N TRP A 101 2.97 -8.73 4.48
CA TRP A 101 3.96 -9.78 4.55
C TRP A 101 3.47 -10.88 5.48
N GLY A 102 3.39 -12.10 4.97
CA GLY A 102 3.07 -13.26 5.78
C GLY A 102 4.29 -13.93 6.39
N PHE A 103 4.04 -15.05 7.09
CA PHE A 103 5.11 -15.84 7.72
C PHE A 103 5.76 -16.81 6.74
N ASP A 104 5.03 -17.24 5.72
CA ASP A 104 5.50 -18.21 4.75
C ASP A 104 6.19 -17.55 3.55
N ILE A 105 6.96 -18.36 2.83
CA ILE A 105 7.73 -17.95 1.65
C ILE A 105 6.81 -17.41 0.54
N ASP A 106 5.56 -17.87 0.52
CA ASP A 106 4.55 -17.50 -0.48
C ASP A 106 3.74 -16.26 -0.12
N SER A 107 3.97 -15.69 1.06
CA SER A 107 3.18 -14.56 1.56
C SER A 107 3.88 -13.22 1.31
N ILE A 108 4.16 -12.95 0.06
CA ILE A 108 4.62 -11.63 -0.39
C ILE A 108 3.39 -10.79 -0.70
N PRO A 109 3.35 -9.50 -0.29
CA PRO A 109 2.26 -8.60 -0.64
C PRO A 109 2.03 -8.54 -2.15
N ASP A 110 0.77 -8.48 -2.58
CA ASP A 110 0.42 -8.47 -4.01
C ASP A 110 0.98 -7.25 -4.74
N ASP A 111 1.08 -6.10 -4.08
CA ASP A 111 1.72 -4.90 -4.63
C ASP A 111 3.20 -5.14 -4.97
N VAL A 112 3.93 -5.80 -4.08
CA VAL A 112 5.34 -6.18 -4.32
C VAL A 112 5.44 -7.26 -5.41
N ARG A 113 4.52 -8.23 -5.43
CA ARG A 113 4.45 -9.24 -6.49
C ARG A 113 4.23 -8.60 -7.85
N CYS A 114 3.26 -7.69 -7.97
CA CYS A 114 2.99 -6.94 -9.19
C CYS A 114 4.22 -6.13 -9.65
N GLN A 115 4.89 -5.45 -8.72
CA GLN A 115 6.11 -4.69 -9.00
C GLN A 115 7.20 -5.60 -9.59
N VAL A 116 7.46 -6.75 -8.95
CA VAL A 116 8.50 -7.68 -9.41
C VAL A 116 8.13 -8.34 -10.73
N GLN A 117 6.87 -8.75 -10.94
CA GLN A 117 6.44 -9.30 -12.24
C GLN A 117 6.58 -8.26 -13.37
N TRP A 118 6.33 -6.98 -13.09
CA TRP A 118 6.59 -5.90 -14.04
C TRP A 118 8.09 -5.71 -14.32
N GLN A 119 8.94 -5.79 -13.31
CA GLN A 119 10.40 -5.77 -13.49
C GLN A 119 10.86 -6.95 -14.36
N LEU A 120 10.33 -8.16 -14.11
CA LEU A 120 10.61 -9.35 -14.91
C LEU A 120 10.11 -9.21 -16.36
N PHE A 121 8.97 -8.56 -16.58
CA PHE A 121 8.50 -8.22 -17.92
C PHE A 121 9.49 -7.31 -18.64
N VAL A 122 9.91 -6.21 -18.02
CA VAL A 122 10.77 -5.22 -18.64
C VAL A 122 12.19 -5.75 -18.89
N THR A 123 12.72 -6.55 -17.97
CA THR A 123 14.10 -7.08 -18.04
C THR A 123 14.22 -8.34 -18.88
N GLY A 124 13.11 -9.08 -19.07
CA GLY A 124 13.14 -10.42 -19.67
C GLY A 124 13.74 -11.50 -18.75
N ALA A 125 14.06 -11.18 -17.49
CA ALA A 125 14.64 -12.13 -16.55
C ALA A 125 13.64 -13.26 -16.21
N PRO A 126 14.14 -14.51 -16.00
CA PRO A 126 13.28 -15.66 -15.71
C PRO A 126 12.77 -15.68 -14.27
N TRP A 127 13.41 -14.98 -13.37
CA TRP A 127 13.07 -14.88 -11.96
C TRP A 127 13.76 -13.66 -11.33
N ALA A 128 13.36 -13.31 -10.10
CA ALA A 128 13.95 -12.23 -9.33
C ALA A 128 14.03 -12.62 -7.85
N HIS A 129 14.86 -11.89 -7.09
CA HIS A 129 14.80 -11.93 -5.64
C HIS A 129 14.06 -10.73 -5.08
N VAL A 130 13.31 -10.95 -3.99
CA VAL A 130 12.88 -9.89 -3.08
C VAL A 130 13.66 -10.07 -1.79
N ALA A 131 14.53 -9.14 -1.49
CA ALA A 131 15.36 -9.12 -0.30
C ALA A 131 14.70 -8.21 0.75
N ARG A 132 14.05 -8.80 1.73
CA ARG A 132 13.38 -8.07 2.80
C ARG A 132 14.25 -8.02 4.04
N LEU A 133 14.71 -6.83 4.41
CA LEU A 133 15.29 -6.57 5.72
C LEU A 133 14.19 -6.12 6.68
N TRP A 134 14.03 -6.87 7.76
CA TRP A 134 13.00 -6.63 8.73
C TRP A 134 13.58 -6.33 10.10
N LEU A 135 13.25 -5.16 10.67
CA LEU A 135 13.59 -4.80 12.04
C LEU A 135 12.44 -5.19 12.98
N ALA A 136 12.62 -6.32 13.65
CA ALA A 136 11.72 -6.80 14.69
C ALA A 136 12.32 -6.57 16.09
N ARG A 137 11.52 -6.76 17.15
CA ARG A 137 12.00 -6.69 18.54
C ARG A 137 13.13 -7.68 18.87
N GLY A 138 13.26 -8.76 18.10
CA GLY A 138 14.33 -9.76 18.23
C GLY A 138 15.64 -9.39 17.52
N GLY A 139 15.71 -8.25 16.84
CA GLY A 139 16.81 -7.78 16.02
C GLY A 139 16.51 -7.80 14.53
N PRO A 140 17.45 -7.35 13.69
CA PRO A 140 17.30 -7.35 12.24
C PRO A 140 17.33 -8.79 11.69
N GLU A 141 16.45 -9.07 10.75
CA GLU A 141 16.33 -10.36 10.08
C GLU A 141 16.25 -10.14 8.56
N LEU A 142 17.07 -10.83 7.79
CA LEU A 142 16.99 -10.83 6.33
C LEU A 142 16.20 -12.06 5.87
N LYS A 143 15.22 -11.85 5.00
CA LYS A 143 14.52 -12.90 4.27
C LYS A 143 14.62 -12.65 2.77
N ILE A 144 15.04 -13.66 2.03
CA ILE A 144 15.15 -13.60 0.57
C ILE A 144 14.07 -14.51 -0.02
N TYR A 145 13.22 -13.93 -0.85
CA TYR A 145 12.16 -14.64 -1.59
C TYR A 145 12.58 -14.76 -3.05
N THR A 146 12.38 -15.93 -3.63
CA THR A 146 12.58 -16.14 -5.07
C THR A 146 11.24 -16.07 -5.78
N ILE A 147 11.09 -15.13 -6.69
CA ILE A 147 9.87 -14.92 -7.47
C ILE A 147 10.12 -15.41 -8.88
N GLN A 148 9.41 -16.43 -9.28
CA GLN A 148 9.45 -16.94 -10.65
C GLN A 148 8.64 -16.02 -11.57
N ARG A 149 9.09 -15.86 -12.82
CA ARG A 149 8.35 -15.16 -13.85
C ARG A 149 7.03 -15.86 -14.12
N SER A 150 5.93 -15.12 -14.09
CA SER A 150 4.58 -15.61 -14.38
C SER A 150 4.03 -14.90 -15.62
N GLU A 151 3.88 -15.63 -16.71
CA GLU A 151 3.30 -15.05 -17.93
C GLU A 151 1.82 -14.68 -17.77
N GLU A 152 1.11 -15.35 -16.87
CA GLU A 152 -0.27 -15.01 -16.52
C GLU A 152 -0.35 -13.64 -15.85
N ASP A 153 0.44 -13.43 -14.78
CA ASP A 153 0.51 -12.16 -14.07
C ASP A 153 0.98 -11.03 -14.98
N ILE A 154 2.01 -11.30 -15.80
CA ILE A 154 2.56 -10.32 -16.75
C ILE A 154 1.52 -9.94 -17.79
N THR A 155 0.79 -10.89 -18.36
CA THR A 155 -0.26 -10.62 -19.35
C THR A 155 -1.37 -9.75 -18.75
N PHE A 156 -1.77 -10.05 -17.52
CA PHE A 156 -2.75 -9.25 -16.81
C PHE A 156 -2.26 -7.81 -16.56
N LEU A 157 -1.05 -7.66 -16.00
CA LEU A 157 -0.45 -6.36 -15.72
C LEU A 157 -0.24 -5.53 -16.99
N PHE A 158 0.30 -6.16 -18.03
CA PHE A 158 0.50 -5.52 -19.33
C PHE A 158 -0.82 -5.02 -19.93
N GLY A 159 -1.86 -5.83 -19.88
CA GLY A 159 -3.19 -5.44 -20.36
C GLY A 159 -3.73 -4.20 -19.65
N LYS A 160 -3.60 -4.14 -18.33
CA LYS A 160 -4.01 -2.99 -17.51
C LYS A 160 -3.16 -1.75 -17.80
N ALA A 161 -1.84 -1.90 -17.79
CA ALA A 161 -0.90 -0.80 -18.03
C ALA A 161 -1.02 -0.25 -19.46
N SER A 162 -1.15 -1.14 -20.47
CA SER A 162 -1.33 -0.76 -21.87
C SER A 162 -2.63 0.01 -22.08
N LYS A 163 -3.73 -0.46 -21.48
CA LYS A 163 -5.00 0.25 -21.53
C LYS A 163 -4.87 1.65 -20.92
N PHE A 164 -4.28 1.75 -19.73
CA PHE A 164 -4.07 3.05 -19.07
C PHE A 164 -3.20 3.98 -19.91
N TRP A 165 -2.12 3.44 -20.49
CA TRP A 165 -1.24 4.21 -21.39
C TRP A 165 -1.98 4.80 -22.57
N HIS A 166 -2.79 3.98 -23.29
CA HIS A 166 -3.50 4.43 -24.46
C HIS A 166 -4.68 5.35 -24.14
N ASP A 167 -5.45 5.03 -23.11
CA ASP A 167 -6.67 5.75 -22.80
C ASP A 167 -6.41 7.09 -22.11
N HIS A 168 -5.33 7.19 -21.32
CA HIS A 168 -5.10 8.34 -20.44
C HIS A 168 -3.79 9.07 -20.73
N VAL A 169 -2.67 8.34 -20.90
CA VAL A 169 -1.36 8.99 -21.08
C VAL A 169 -1.21 9.59 -22.47
N LEU A 170 -1.50 8.83 -23.51
CA LEU A 170 -1.40 9.32 -24.90
C LEU A 170 -2.46 10.37 -25.22
N THR A 171 -3.66 10.19 -24.73
CA THR A 171 -4.77 11.13 -24.94
C THR A 171 -4.69 12.37 -24.04
N LYS A 172 -3.89 12.30 -22.96
CA LYS A 172 -3.83 13.33 -21.92
C LYS A 172 -5.18 13.56 -21.22
N VAL A 173 -6.03 12.55 -21.19
CA VAL A 173 -7.31 12.55 -20.49
C VAL A 173 -7.13 11.83 -19.17
N ALA A 174 -7.33 12.52 -18.04
CA ALA A 174 -7.24 11.89 -16.73
C ALA A 174 -8.30 10.78 -16.58
N PRO A 175 -8.00 9.69 -15.87
CA PRO A 175 -9.02 8.72 -15.50
C PRO A 175 -10.06 9.36 -14.58
N ASP A 176 -11.24 8.75 -14.53
CA ASP A 176 -12.25 9.15 -13.54
C ASP A 176 -11.70 8.90 -12.13
N PRO A 177 -11.95 9.82 -11.18
CA PRO A 177 -11.45 9.67 -9.82
C PRO A 177 -12.08 8.45 -9.13
N ASP A 178 -11.26 7.63 -8.51
CA ASP A 178 -11.74 6.56 -7.63
C ASP A 178 -12.24 7.13 -6.30
N ALA A 179 -13.38 6.63 -5.83
CA ALA A 179 -14.15 7.22 -4.73
C ALA A 179 -13.41 7.33 -3.38
N SER A 180 -12.31 6.63 -3.16
CA SER A 180 -11.66 6.58 -1.85
C SER A 180 -10.15 6.83 -1.85
N GLU A 181 -9.47 6.53 -2.95
CA GLU A 181 -8.00 6.57 -3.01
C GLU A 181 -7.48 7.89 -3.60
N ASP A 182 -8.30 8.57 -4.40
CA ASP A 182 -7.91 9.80 -5.11
C ASP A 182 -8.26 11.10 -4.39
N SER A 183 -8.89 11.04 -3.20
CA SER A 183 -9.36 12.24 -2.49
C SER A 183 -8.26 13.26 -2.26
N GLU A 184 -7.08 12.85 -1.77
CA GLU A 184 -5.96 13.75 -1.53
C GLU A 184 -5.41 14.35 -2.84
N LEU A 185 -5.35 13.54 -3.90
CA LEU A 185 -4.91 13.99 -5.22
C LEU A 185 -5.92 14.98 -5.82
N CYS A 186 -7.22 14.68 -5.72
CA CYS A 186 -8.28 15.58 -6.18
C CYS A 186 -8.27 16.90 -5.42
N GLU A 187 -8.08 16.89 -4.10
CA GLU A 187 -7.92 18.11 -3.30
C GLU A 187 -6.72 18.94 -3.75
N ARG A 188 -5.57 18.31 -3.97
CA ARG A 188 -4.34 19.00 -4.45
C ARG A 188 -4.48 19.57 -5.85
N LEU A 189 -5.14 18.85 -6.76
CA LEU A 189 -5.36 19.30 -8.14
C LEU A 189 -6.43 20.39 -8.23
N SER A 190 -7.42 20.39 -7.34
CA SER A 190 -8.47 21.41 -7.28
C SER A 190 -8.09 22.65 -6.46
N ALA A 191 -6.93 22.62 -5.76
CA ALA A 191 -6.46 23.79 -5.02
C ALA A 191 -6.25 24.98 -5.98
N PRO A 192 -7.03 26.07 -5.87
CA PRO A 192 -7.00 27.13 -6.85
C PRO A 192 -5.70 27.94 -6.73
N LYS A 193 -4.99 28.09 -7.84
CA LYS A 193 -3.88 29.05 -7.95
C LYS A 193 -4.39 30.49 -7.92
N VAL A 194 -5.63 30.71 -8.32
CA VAL A 194 -6.36 31.98 -8.27
C VAL A 194 -7.81 31.69 -7.91
N LEU A 195 -8.38 32.42 -6.93
CA LEU A 195 -9.78 32.29 -6.57
C LEU A 195 -10.66 32.82 -7.71
N GLN A 196 -11.47 31.96 -8.30
CA GLN A 196 -12.36 32.27 -9.43
C GLN A 196 -13.80 32.62 -9.02
N GLY A 197 -14.12 32.57 -7.73
CA GLY A 197 -15.49 32.71 -7.25
C GLY A 197 -16.38 31.49 -7.52
N ILE A 198 -17.69 31.68 -7.48
CA ILE A 198 -18.68 30.61 -7.74
C ILE A 198 -18.92 30.57 -9.26
N ILE A 199 -18.81 29.37 -9.81
CA ILE A 199 -19.08 29.11 -11.23
C ILE A 199 -20.37 28.31 -11.40
N GLU A 200 -20.97 28.36 -12.59
CA GLU A 200 -22.12 27.53 -12.94
C GLU A 200 -21.73 26.05 -12.95
N ALA A 201 -22.60 25.21 -12.38
CA ALA A 201 -22.39 23.80 -12.27
C ALA A 201 -22.49 23.10 -13.65
N PRO A 202 -21.55 22.22 -14.00
CA PRO A 202 -21.70 21.40 -15.21
C PRO A 202 -22.94 20.51 -15.18
N ILE A 203 -23.40 20.10 -16.36
CA ILE A 203 -24.52 19.14 -16.50
C ILE A 203 -24.10 17.81 -15.83
N GLY A 204 -25.02 17.19 -15.07
CA GLY A 204 -24.76 15.94 -14.33
C GLY A 204 -24.27 16.11 -12.89
N THR A 205 -24.01 17.35 -12.46
CA THR A 205 -23.55 17.62 -11.10
C THR A 205 -24.62 17.33 -10.03
N VAL A 206 -25.91 17.37 -10.43
CA VAL A 206 -27.04 17.14 -9.50
C VAL A 206 -27.02 15.73 -8.96
N GLU A 207 -26.71 14.74 -9.78
CA GLU A 207 -26.61 13.33 -9.39
C GLU A 207 -25.49 13.15 -8.36
N LEU A 208 -24.31 13.73 -8.61
CA LEU A 208 -23.17 13.68 -7.69
C LEU A 208 -23.47 14.36 -6.34
N VAL A 209 -24.18 15.50 -6.37
CA VAL A 209 -24.63 16.18 -5.16
C VAL A 209 -25.58 15.29 -4.36
N ASN A 210 -26.51 14.63 -5.01
CA ASN A 210 -27.45 13.72 -4.35
C ASN A 210 -26.73 12.52 -3.74
N GLU A 211 -25.79 11.90 -4.45
CA GLU A 211 -24.95 10.82 -3.92
C GLU A 211 -24.14 11.26 -2.70
N TYR A 212 -23.53 12.43 -2.74
CA TYR A 212 -22.81 12.99 -1.60
C TYR A 212 -23.71 13.21 -0.38
N LEU A 213 -24.90 13.81 -0.58
CA LEU A 213 -25.86 14.05 0.50
C LEU A 213 -26.42 12.75 1.09
N ASP A 214 -26.69 11.75 0.26
CA ASP A 214 -27.11 10.42 0.71
C ASP A 214 -26.02 9.72 1.51
N GLY A 215 -24.77 9.76 1.05
CA GLY A 215 -23.63 9.26 1.80
C GLY A 215 -23.49 9.92 3.17
N ALA A 216 -23.59 11.24 3.24
CA ALA A 216 -23.54 12.00 4.48
C ALA A 216 -24.71 11.64 5.44
N ARG A 217 -25.91 11.40 4.89
CA ARG A 217 -27.08 10.93 5.67
C ARG A 217 -26.84 9.56 6.26
N LEU A 218 -26.34 8.59 5.46
CA LEU A 218 -26.05 7.23 5.92
C LEU A 218 -24.97 7.19 7.03
N ILE A 219 -23.94 8.02 6.91
CA ILE A 219 -22.91 8.18 7.95
C ILE A 219 -23.54 8.67 9.25
N ARG A 220 -24.39 9.71 9.19
CA ARG A 220 -25.07 10.25 10.36
C ARG A 220 -25.97 9.21 11.03
N GLU A 221 -26.83 8.54 10.25
CA GLU A 221 -27.73 7.49 10.76
C GLU A 221 -26.95 6.31 11.35
N GLY A 222 -25.83 5.91 10.70
CA GLY A 222 -24.94 4.84 11.19
C GLY A 222 -24.29 5.25 12.52
N THR A 223 -23.85 6.50 12.63
CA THR A 223 -23.25 7.06 13.85
C THR A 223 -24.26 7.09 14.99
N GLU A 224 -25.47 7.60 14.77
CA GLU A 224 -26.54 7.62 15.75
C GLU A 224 -26.92 6.24 16.25
N LYS A 225 -27.06 5.25 15.34
CA LYS A 225 -27.33 3.84 15.70
C LYS A 225 -26.21 3.24 16.54
N LYS A 226 -24.96 3.49 16.15
CA LYS A 226 -23.78 3.04 16.87
C LYS A 226 -23.71 3.63 18.28
N GLU A 227 -23.93 4.92 18.42
CA GLU A 227 -23.90 5.62 19.71
C GLU A 227 -25.04 5.19 20.62
N SER A 228 -26.25 5.06 20.10
CA SER A 228 -27.42 4.52 20.84
C SER A 228 -27.10 3.12 21.38
N ALA A 229 -26.61 2.21 20.53
CA ALA A 229 -26.22 0.87 20.97
C ALA A 229 -25.07 0.91 22.00
N ALA A 230 -24.08 1.77 21.81
CA ALA A 230 -22.97 1.93 22.73
C ALA A 230 -23.45 2.43 24.12
N ASN A 231 -24.42 3.33 24.17
CA ASN A 231 -24.97 3.84 25.42
C ASN A 231 -25.76 2.74 26.18
N TRP A 232 -26.51 1.91 25.49
CA TRP A 232 -27.14 0.75 26.08
C TRP A 232 -26.11 -0.26 26.63
N LEU A 233 -25.05 -0.55 25.88
CA LEU A 233 -23.98 -1.42 26.33
C LEU A 233 -23.26 -0.87 27.55
N ARG A 234 -22.95 0.43 27.60
CA ARG A 234 -22.39 1.09 28.77
C ARG A 234 -23.32 0.96 29.99
N ARG A 235 -24.63 1.17 29.77
CA ARG A 235 -25.63 1.02 30.82
C ARG A 235 -25.67 -0.42 31.36
N TYR A 236 -25.62 -1.44 30.48
CA TYR A 236 -25.57 -2.85 30.89
C TYR A 236 -24.24 -3.21 31.59
N CYS A 237 -23.12 -2.64 31.18
CA CYS A 237 -21.85 -2.82 31.88
C CYS A 237 -21.91 -2.26 33.31
N GLY A 238 -22.59 -1.13 33.53
CA GLY A 238 -22.59 -0.46 34.83
C GLY A 238 -21.18 -0.18 35.32
N SER A 239 -20.84 -0.67 36.50
CA SER A 239 -19.50 -0.59 37.09
C SER A 239 -18.54 -1.67 36.58
N ALA A 240 -19.02 -2.70 35.88
CA ALA A 240 -18.20 -3.78 35.37
C ALA A 240 -17.27 -3.33 34.22
N GLU A 241 -16.15 -4.01 34.08
CA GLU A 241 -15.19 -3.75 32.97
C GLU A 241 -15.66 -4.26 31.61
N GLY A 242 -16.80 -4.93 31.53
CA GLY A 242 -17.39 -5.41 30.29
C GLY A 242 -18.44 -6.50 30.43
N LEU A 243 -18.89 -7.00 29.29
CA LEU A 243 -19.92 -8.06 29.15
C LEU A 243 -19.37 -9.15 28.26
N ARG A 244 -19.71 -10.41 28.57
CA ARG A 244 -19.43 -11.56 27.71
C ARG A 244 -20.73 -12.22 27.32
N GLY A 245 -20.95 -12.40 26.03
CA GLY A 245 -22.07 -13.14 25.46
C GLY A 245 -21.61 -14.25 24.53
N ILE A 246 -22.56 -14.99 23.97
CA ILE A 246 -22.31 -16.02 22.97
C ILE A 246 -21.84 -15.31 21.69
N GLY A 247 -20.58 -15.57 21.26
CA GLY A 247 -20.01 -15.01 20.04
C GLY A 247 -19.60 -13.55 20.11
N TYR A 248 -19.61 -12.88 21.28
CA TYR A 248 -19.14 -11.51 21.42
C TYR A 248 -18.55 -11.20 22.79
N MET A 249 -17.74 -10.15 22.84
CA MET A 249 -17.24 -9.54 24.07
C MET A 249 -17.30 -8.02 23.95
N VAL A 250 -17.83 -7.38 24.99
CA VAL A 250 -17.81 -5.92 25.17
C VAL A 250 -16.86 -5.60 26.31
N THR A 251 -15.96 -4.65 26.12
CA THR A 251 -15.13 -4.10 27.20
C THR A 251 -15.44 -2.63 27.40
N ASN A 252 -15.49 -2.19 28.66
CA ASN A 252 -15.75 -0.79 29.05
C ASN A 252 -14.73 -0.40 30.13
N LYS A 253 -13.46 -0.30 29.72
CA LYS A 253 -12.31 -0.07 30.62
C LYS A 253 -11.97 1.39 30.76
N ALA A 254 -11.66 1.80 31.99
CA ALA A 254 -11.14 3.13 32.26
C ALA A 254 -9.72 3.29 31.69
N ARG A 255 -9.45 4.41 31.04
CA ARG A 255 -8.10 4.87 30.70
C ARG A 255 -7.45 5.53 31.94
N LYS A 256 -6.17 5.87 31.82
CA LYS A 256 -5.41 6.57 32.88
C LYS A 256 -6.01 7.94 33.23
N ASP A 257 -6.73 8.55 32.31
CA ASP A 257 -7.47 9.82 32.47
C ASP A 257 -8.86 9.67 33.12
N GLY A 258 -9.23 8.44 33.52
CA GLY A 258 -10.53 8.14 34.11
C GLY A 258 -11.68 7.95 33.12
N VAL A 259 -11.47 8.24 31.82
CA VAL A 259 -12.50 8.06 30.78
C VAL A 259 -12.65 6.57 30.44
N ARG A 260 -13.88 6.07 30.43
CA ARG A 260 -14.16 4.68 30.04
C ARG A 260 -14.34 4.56 28.54
N VAL A 261 -13.62 3.62 27.94
CA VAL A 261 -13.68 3.32 26.51
C VAL A 261 -14.40 2.00 26.28
N LEU A 262 -15.47 2.08 25.49
CA LEU A 262 -16.23 0.92 25.03
C LEU A 262 -15.56 0.32 23.79
N SER A 263 -15.39 -0.99 23.78
CA SER A 263 -14.98 -1.75 22.59
C SER A 263 -15.84 -3.01 22.48
N VAL A 264 -16.30 -3.31 21.29
CA VAL A 264 -17.12 -4.49 20.98
C VAL A 264 -16.34 -5.37 20.02
N ARG A 265 -16.21 -6.66 20.33
CA ARG A 265 -15.56 -7.66 19.47
C ARG A 265 -16.48 -8.85 19.29
N LYS A 266 -16.64 -9.33 18.07
CA LYS A 266 -17.14 -10.66 17.78
C LYS A 266 -16.03 -11.69 18.05
N LYS A 267 -16.40 -12.86 18.59
CA LYS A 267 -15.50 -14.00 18.76
C LYS A 267 -15.64 -14.95 17.58
#